data_1c5e9af9ed82df7dd268387d07936425
#
_entry.id   1c5e9af9ed82df7dd268387d07936425
#
_cell.length_a   1.000
_cell.length_b   1.000
_cell.length_c   1.000
_cell.angle_alpha   90.00
_cell.angle_beta   90.00
_cell.angle_gamma   90.00
#
_symmetry.space_group_name_H-M   'P 1'
#
loop_
_entity.id
_entity.type
_entity.pdbx_description
1 polymer ?
#
loop_
_entity_poly.entity_id
_entity_poly.type
_entity_poly.pdbx_seq_one_letter_code
_entity_poly.pdbx_strand_id
1 'polypeptide(L)'
;MRIYDQNIWGNFSAEGQYVANRNRLIKEMIFDIKPEFCCFQECNPNTSRSGAEPIQEILKTAYVEIKPEYSCKNYTPLFYDPKRVEVAECGYFPFEGFNDLDSKSASWGVFKELSTGKNVSVVSTHFWWKAESAEDEMQRRKNAKAIAKLAKEIDKKHGCPMIVCGDLNSGDTEQGIGGYDEMLKIGFKDVRFISDKSDNSYTCCTMYPIYENGKYINGEQPNQTIDYILAYNAEQLKAKEFFVLNTEKSRASSDHLPLIFNFELI
;
A
#
# COMPACT_ATOMS: atom_id res chain seq x y z
N MET A 1 14.81 3.97 -7.37
CA MET A 1 13.98 2.89 -6.75
C MET A 1 12.55 2.96 -7.24
N ARG A 2 11.79 1.89 -7.07
CA ARG A 2 10.39 1.77 -7.49
C ARG A 2 9.56 1.09 -6.39
N ILE A 3 8.35 1.60 -6.18
CA ILE A 3 7.34 1.02 -5.31
C ILE A 3 6.17 0.54 -6.15
N TYR A 4 5.61 -0.61 -5.77
CA TYR A 4 4.31 -1.12 -6.17
C TYR A 4 3.42 -1.16 -4.93
N ASP A 5 2.27 -0.51 -4.97
CA ASP A 5 1.29 -0.49 -3.89
C ASP A 5 -0.08 -0.89 -4.41
N GLN A 6 -0.79 -1.79 -3.71
CA GLN A 6 -2.13 -2.21 -4.10
C GLN A 6 -2.91 -2.80 -2.92
N ASN A 7 -4.12 -2.30 -2.69
CA ASN A 7 -5.13 -3.06 -1.97
C ASN A 7 -5.59 -4.23 -2.86
N ILE A 8 -5.46 -5.46 -2.40
CA ILE A 8 -5.73 -6.67 -3.20
C ILE A 8 -7.12 -7.26 -2.97
N TRP A 9 -8.00 -6.49 -2.31
CA TRP A 9 -9.39 -6.89 -2.04
C TRP A 9 -9.52 -8.26 -1.40
N GLY A 10 -8.73 -8.58 -0.44
CA GLY A 10 -8.80 -9.74 0.45
C GLY A 10 -9.24 -11.06 -0.16
N ASN A 11 -9.69 -11.95 0.72
CA ASN A 11 -10.20 -13.28 0.37
C ASN A 11 -11.69 -13.41 0.65
N PHE A 12 -12.46 -12.37 0.46
CA PHE A 12 -13.88 -12.37 0.78
C PHE A 12 -14.75 -13.04 -0.26
N SER A 13 -14.22 -13.35 -1.46
CA SER A 13 -14.96 -14.13 -2.45
C SER A 13 -14.98 -15.60 -2.05
N ALA A 14 -16.16 -16.19 -2.01
CA ALA A 14 -16.40 -17.59 -1.62
C ALA A 14 -15.81 -18.62 -2.60
N GLU A 15 -15.28 -18.22 -3.74
CA GLU A 15 -14.84 -19.10 -4.82
C GLU A 15 -13.31 -19.07 -5.00
N GLY A 16 -12.65 -20.21 -4.74
CA GLY A 16 -11.19 -20.35 -4.79
C GLY A 16 -10.54 -19.96 -6.11
N GLN A 17 -11.20 -20.17 -7.24
CA GLN A 17 -10.70 -19.76 -8.57
C GLN A 17 -10.57 -18.25 -8.71
N TYR A 18 -11.40 -17.50 -8.02
CA TYR A 18 -11.40 -16.04 -8.03
C TYR A 18 -10.07 -15.48 -7.48
N VAL A 19 -9.70 -15.92 -6.28
CA VAL A 19 -8.47 -15.44 -5.61
C VAL A 19 -7.21 -15.93 -6.34
N ALA A 20 -7.18 -17.21 -6.73
CA ALA A 20 -6.03 -17.78 -7.43
C ALA A 20 -5.70 -17.03 -8.74
N ASN A 21 -6.73 -16.70 -9.54
CA ASN A 21 -6.53 -15.94 -10.76
C ASN A 21 -6.05 -14.51 -10.49
N ARG A 22 -6.59 -13.84 -9.47
CA ARG A 22 -6.17 -12.48 -9.10
C ARG A 22 -4.72 -12.45 -8.63
N ASN A 23 -4.34 -13.37 -7.74
CA ASN A 23 -2.95 -13.47 -7.27
C ASN A 23 -1.97 -13.74 -8.41
N ARG A 24 -2.35 -14.54 -9.42
CA ARG A 24 -1.54 -14.75 -10.62
C ARG A 24 -1.35 -13.45 -11.42
N LEU A 25 -2.41 -12.67 -11.61
CA LEU A 25 -2.33 -11.39 -12.32
C LEU A 25 -1.45 -10.39 -11.56
N ILE A 26 -1.58 -10.32 -10.24
CA ILE A 26 -0.74 -9.49 -9.38
C ILE A 26 0.74 -9.91 -9.49
N LYS A 27 1.03 -11.21 -9.41
CA LYS A 27 2.37 -11.75 -9.62
C LYS A 27 2.96 -11.31 -10.96
N GLU A 28 2.22 -11.50 -12.06
CA GLU A 28 2.66 -11.12 -13.40
C GLU A 28 3.01 -9.63 -13.46
N MET A 29 2.16 -8.74 -12.94
CA MET A 29 2.42 -7.30 -12.92
C MET A 29 3.68 -6.96 -12.12
N ILE A 30 3.87 -7.55 -10.94
CA ILE A 30 5.06 -7.30 -10.10
C ILE A 30 6.34 -7.77 -10.80
N PHE A 31 6.33 -8.96 -11.42
CA PHE A 31 7.50 -9.49 -12.11
C PHE A 31 7.83 -8.74 -13.41
N ASP A 32 6.82 -8.12 -14.06
CA ASP A 32 7.03 -7.22 -15.19
C ASP A 32 7.60 -5.86 -14.73
N ILE A 33 7.08 -5.29 -13.66
CA ILE A 33 7.44 -3.97 -13.12
C ILE A 33 8.77 -4.01 -12.36
N LYS A 34 9.06 -5.11 -11.64
CA LYS A 34 10.27 -5.34 -10.83
C LYS A 34 10.52 -4.21 -9.82
N PRO A 35 9.58 -3.92 -8.93
CA PRO A 35 9.76 -2.89 -7.92
C PRO A 35 10.79 -3.34 -6.86
N GLU A 36 11.41 -2.40 -6.17
CA GLU A 36 12.20 -2.69 -4.97
C GLU A 36 11.31 -2.98 -3.75
N PHE A 37 10.10 -2.40 -3.73
CA PHE A 37 9.14 -2.58 -2.64
C PHE A 37 7.76 -2.91 -3.17
N CYS A 38 7.08 -3.87 -2.51
CA CYS A 38 5.67 -4.16 -2.74
C CYS A 38 4.91 -3.98 -1.43
N CYS A 39 3.92 -3.09 -1.45
CA CYS A 39 3.02 -2.81 -0.35
C CYS A 39 1.63 -3.34 -0.69
N PHE A 40 1.00 -4.01 0.27
CA PHE A 40 -0.34 -4.55 0.06
C PHE A 40 -1.28 -4.22 1.21
N GLN A 41 -2.56 -4.11 0.89
CA GLN A 41 -3.64 -3.98 1.86
C GLN A 41 -4.65 -5.10 1.60
N GLU A 42 -5.43 -5.43 2.62
CA GLU A 42 -6.37 -6.56 2.62
C GLU A 42 -5.73 -7.90 2.27
N CYS A 43 -4.44 -8.03 2.44
CA CYS A 43 -3.69 -9.25 2.16
C CYS A 43 -3.95 -10.28 3.27
N ASN A 44 -5.08 -11.01 3.17
CA ASN A 44 -5.48 -11.97 4.19
C ASN A 44 -4.50 -13.17 4.24
N PRO A 45 -3.84 -13.43 5.35
CA PRO A 45 -2.92 -14.57 5.49
C PRO A 45 -3.62 -15.94 5.50
N ASN A 46 -4.96 -15.98 5.61
CA ASN A 46 -5.75 -17.23 5.65
C ASN A 46 -6.33 -17.63 4.28
N THR A 47 -5.60 -17.45 3.20
CA THR A 47 -6.05 -17.83 1.83
C THR A 47 -6.28 -19.32 1.65
N SER A 48 -5.85 -20.17 2.57
CA SER A 48 -6.04 -21.64 2.52
C SER A 48 -7.51 -22.09 2.36
N ARG A 49 -8.47 -21.24 2.71
CA ARG A 49 -9.91 -21.55 2.51
C ARG A 49 -10.33 -21.56 1.04
N SER A 50 -9.64 -20.84 0.18
CA SER A 50 -9.96 -20.77 -1.26
C SER A 50 -9.14 -21.74 -2.11
N GLY A 51 -8.15 -22.44 -1.53
CA GLY A 51 -7.20 -23.24 -2.28
C GLY A 51 -6.20 -22.43 -3.12
N ALA A 52 -6.24 -21.10 -3.04
CA ALA A 52 -5.29 -20.23 -3.72
C ALA A 52 -3.97 -20.15 -2.95
N GLU A 53 -2.87 -20.07 -3.67
CA GLU A 53 -1.57 -19.79 -3.07
C GLU A 53 -1.55 -18.34 -2.56
N PRO A 54 -1.18 -18.07 -1.28
CA PRO A 54 -1.07 -16.72 -0.75
C PRO A 54 -0.06 -15.88 -1.52
N ILE A 55 -0.27 -14.56 -1.57
CA ILE A 55 0.67 -13.66 -2.23
C ILE A 55 2.07 -13.74 -1.59
N GLN A 56 2.15 -14.02 -0.29
CA GLN A 56 3.38 -14.24 0.47
C GLN A 56 4.19 -15.42 -0.11
N GLU A 57 3.53 -16.54 -0.40
CA GLU A 57 4.17 -17.71 -0.98
C GLU A 57 4.60 -17.47 -2.44
N ILE A 58 3.77 -16.74 -3.19
CA ILE A 58 4.04 -16.39 -4.59
C ILE A 58 5.28 -15.51 -4.72
N LEU A 59 5.47 -14.54 -3.83
CA LEU A 59 6.56 -13.57 -3.90
C LEU A 59 7.87 -14.04 -3.26
N LYS A 60 7.86 -15.02 -2.36
CA LYS A 60 9.05 -15.48 -1.60
C LYS A 60 10.25 -15.90 -2.43
N THR A 61 10.06 -16.18 -3.72
CA THR A 61 11.14 -16.56 -4.65
C THR A 61 12.03 -15.38 -5.04
N ALA A 62 11.52 -14.14 -4.92
CA ALA A 62 12.21 -12.93 -5.36
C ALA A 62 12.24 -11.83 -4.29
N TYR A 63 11.30 -11.85 -3.35
CA TYR A 63 11.10 -10.82 -2.34
C TYR A 63 11.12 -11.41 -0.94
N VAL A 64 11.50 -10.59 0.04
CA VAL A 64 11.44 -10.91 1.47
C VAL A 64 10.35 -10.08 2.13
N GLU A 65 9.48 -10.73 2.90
CA GLU A 65 8.44 -10.07 3.68
C GLU A 65 9.01 -9.52 4.99
N ILE A 66 8.64 -8.30 5.35
CA ILE A 66 8.80 -7.77 6.70
C ILE A 66 7.81 -8.47 7.61
N LYS A 67 8.32 -9.28 8.52
CA LYS A 67 7.50 -10.05 9.45
C LYS A 67 7.39 -9.35 10.80
N PRO A 68 6.19 -9.33 11.39
CA PRO A 68 6.02 -8.93 12.78
C PRO A 68 6.92 -9.75 13.73
N GLU A 69 7.41 -9.15 14.80
CA GLU A 69 8.19 -9.84 15.83
C GLU A 69 7.38 -10.88 16.62
N TYR A 70 6.05 -10.76 16.57
CA TYR A 70 5.11 -11.66 17.23
C TYR A 70 4.15 -12.29 16.22
N SER A 71 3.61 -13.46 16.56
CA SER A 71 2.61 -14.14 15.71
C SER A 71 1.32 -13.32 15.65
N CYS A 72 1.08 -12.67 14.53
CA CYS A 72 -0.15 -11.96 14.24
C CYS A 72 -0.58 -12.19 12.78
N LYS A 73 -1.82 -11.82 12.49
CA LYS A 73 -2.30 -11.75 11.11
C LYS A 73 -1.89 -10.40 10.53
N ASN A 74 -0.99 -10.41 9.56
CA ASN A 74 -0.59 -9.20 8.87
C ASN A 74 -1.40 -9.02 7.58
N TYR A 75 -2.30 -8.05 7.57
CA TYR A 75 -3.13 -7.70 6.40
C TYR A 75 -2.51 -6.59 5.54
N THR A 76 -1.41 -5.99 6.00
CA THR A 76 -0.68 -4.93 5.31
C THR A 76 0.80 -5.29 5.09
N PRO A 77 1.11 -6.48 4.50
CA PRO A 77 2.48 -6.89 4.38
C PRO A 77 3.28 -5.96 3.46
N LEU A 78 4.55 -5.77 3.84
CA LEU A 78 5.56 -5.06 3.07
C LEU A 78 6.62 -6.06 2.63
N PHE A 79 6.90 -6.09 1.33
CA PHE A 79 7.96 -6.90 0.73
C PHE A 79 9.05 -6.04 0.13
N TYR A 80 10.28 -6.54 0.12
CA TYR A 80 11.41 -5.85 -0.49
C TYR A 80 12.30 -6.81 -1.30
N ASP A 81 12.98 -6.30 -2.32
CA ASP A 81 13.99 -7.04 -3.09
C ASP A 81 15.34 -7.04 -2.35
N PRO A 82 15.79 -8.18 -1.76
CA PRO A 82 17.02 -8.25 -0.99
C PRO A 82 18.30 -8.11 -1.83
N LYS A 83 18.18 -8.10 -3.17
CA LYS A 83 19.31 -7.84 -4.08
C LYS A 83 19.56 -6.35 -4.28
N ARG A 84 18.59 -5.50 -3.92
CA ARG A 84 18.62 -4.05 -4.15
C ARG A 84 18.70 -3.25 -2.86
N VAL A 85 18.10 -3.77 -1.79
CA VAL A 85 18.04 -3.10 -0.49
C VAL A 85 18.31 -4.05 0.67
N GLU A 86 18.86 -3.52 1.75
CA GLU A 86 19.12 -4.21 3.02
C GLU A 86 18.29 -3.58 4.14
N VAL A 87 17.65 -4.40 4.97
CA VAL A 87 16.87 -3.95 6.13
C VAL A 87 17.80 -3.52 7.25
N ALA A 88 17.68 -2.28 7.71
CA ALA A 88 18.36 -1.75 8.89
C ALA A 88 17.50 -1.85 10.16
N GLU A 89 16.20 -1.63 10.03
CA GLU A 89 15.21 -1.73 11.11
C GLU A 89 13.84 -2.00 10.49
N CYS A 90 12.97 -2.72 11.21
CA CYS A 90 11.60 -2.93 10.75
C CYS A 90 10.65 -3.17 11.90
N GLY A 91 9.36 -3.10 11.63
CA GLY A 91 8.33 -3.37 12.63
C GLY A 91 6.94 -3.45 12.03
N TYR A 92 5.99 -3.69 12.94
CA TYR A 92 4.57 -3.80 12.66
C TYR A 92 3.78 -3.32 13.86
N PHE A 93 2.66 -2.66 13.63
CA PHE A 93 1.68 -2.39 14.68
C PHE A 93 0.26 -2.33 14.10
N PRO A 94 -0.74 -2.90 14.82
CA PRO A 94 -2.15 -2.65 14.56
C PRO A 94 -2.51 -1.25 15.07
N PHE A 95 -3.47 -0.59 14.42
CA PHE A 95 -3.98 0.68 14.92
C PHE A 95 -4.89 0.48 16.12
N GLU A 96 -4.80 1.39 17.08
CA GLU A 96 -5.71 1.43 18.23
C GLU A 96 -7.09 1.96 17.82
N GLY A 97 -8.12 1.52 18.56
CA GLY A 97 -9.51 1.94 18.37
C GLY A 97 -10.28 1.02 17.44
N PHE A 98 -11.02 1.60 16.49
CA PHE A 98 -11.78 0.80 15.52
C PHE A 98 -10.84 0.02 14.62
N ASN A 99 -10.91 -1.29 14.74
CA ASN A 99 -10.01 -2.18 14.02
C ASN A 99 -10.61 -3.58 13.89
N ASP A 100 -10.94 -3.98 12.66
CA ASP A 100 -11.54 -5.28 12.40
C ASP A 100 -10.46 -6.38 12.49
N LEU A 101 -10.34 -7.04 13.63
CA LEU A 101 -9.41 -8.16 13.85
C LEU A 101 -7.94 -7.82 13.48
N ASP A 102 -7.48 -6.62 13.80
CA ASP A 102 -6.16 -6.09 13.48
C ASP A 102 -5.87 -5.96 11.96
N SER A 103 -6.92 -5.92 11.14
CA SER A 103 -6.79 -5.72 9.70
C SER A 103 -6.34 -4.29 9.32
N LYS A 104 -6.47 -3.34 10.25
CA LYS A 104 -6.03 -1.96 10.10
C LYS A 104 -4.72 -1.78 10.85
N SER A 105 -3.63 -1.64 10.10
CA SER A 105 -2.28 -1.76 10.63
C SER A 105 -1.25 -1.06 9.76
N ALA A 106 -0.01 -1.08 10.20
CA ALA A 106 1.15 -0.64 9.44
C ALA A 106 2.30 -1.64 9.58
N SER A 107 2.83 -2.10 8.45
CA SER A 107 4.14 -2.76 8.34
C SER A 107 5.15 -1.76 7.81
N TRP A 108 6.31 -1.66 8.42
CA TRP A 108 7.30 -0.67 8.03
C TRP A 108 8.73 -1.23 8.09
N GLY A 109 9.62 -0.60 7.33
CA GLY A 109 11.05 -0.86 7.40
C GLY A 109 11.87 0.36 7.04
N VAL A 110 13.07 0.44 7.61
CA VAL A 110 14.15 1.33 7.18
C VAL A 110 15.10 0.48 6.35
N PHE A 111 15.36 0.91 5.13
CA PHE A 111 16.14 0.16 4.15
C PHE A 111 17.32 0.98 3.67
N LYS A 112 18.47 0.34 3.56
CA LYS A 112 19.65 0.88 2.90
C LYS A 112 19.66 0.46 1.44
N GLU A 113 19.67 1.43 0.53
CA GLU A 113 19.89 1.15 -0.89
C GLU A 113 21.32 0.68 -1.13
N LEU A 114 21.50 -0.51 -1.68
CA LEU A 114 22.83 -1.12 -1.84
C LEU A 114 23.73 -0.38 -2.83
N SER A 115 23.14 0.30 -3.82
CA SER A 115 23.89 1.04 -4.85
C SER A 115 24.44 2.37 -4.36
N THR A 116 23.76 3.07 -3.45
CA THR A 116 24.14 4.41 -2.98
C THR A 116 24.56 4.46 -1.51
N GLY A 117 24.15 3.44 -0.73
CA GLY A 117 24.34 3.41 0.71
C GLY A 117 23.39 4.32 1.50
N LYS A 118 22.45 5.00 0.85
CA LYS A 118 21.45 5.88 1.48
C LYS A 118 20.29 5.11 2.05
N ASN A 119 19.65 5.67 3.08
CA ASN A 119 18.50 5.07 3.74
C ASN A 119 17.19 5.68 3.25
N VAL A 120 16.13 4.84 3.24
CA VAL A 120 14.74 5.23 3.05
C VAL A 120 13.87 4.37 3.96
N SER A 121 12.82 4.96 4.53
CA SER A 121 11.78 4.18 5.19
C SER A 121 10.58 3.99 4.27
N VAL A 122 10.00 2.79 4.27
CA VAL A 122 8.77 2.46 3.53
C VAL A 122 7.76 1.86 4.49
N VAL A 123 6.51 2.26 4.35
CA VAL A 123 5.38 1.81 5.17
C VAL A 123 4.27 1.33 4.26
N SER A 124 3.74 0.13 4.52
CA SER A 124 2.48 -0.35 3.96
C SER A 124 1.39 -0.23 5.03
N THR A 125 0.27 0.42 4.73
CA THR A 125 -0.76 0.72 5.73
C THR A 125 -2.17 0.63 5.17
N HIS A 126 -3.15 0.41 6.06
CA HIS A 126 -4.57 0.40 5.72
C HIS A 126 -5.35 1.06 6.86
N PHE A 127 -6.00 2.21 6.58
CA PHE A 127 -6.76 2.97 7.57
C PHE A 127 -8.18 2.42 7.72
N TRP A 128 -8.91 2.91 8.72
CA TRP A 128 -10.29 2.54 8.98
C TRP A 128 -11.20 2.79 7.79
N TRP A 129 -12.05 1.82 7.44
CA TRP A 129 -12.79 1.79 6.18
C TRP A 129 -14.21 2.38 6.23
N LYS A 130 -14.90 2.33 7.38
CA LYS A 130 -16.25 2.90 7.44
C LYS A 130 -16.24 4.42 7.28
N ALA A 131 -17.31 4.94 6.70
CA ALA A 131 -17.50 6.37 6.44
C ALA A 131 -18.93 6.81 6.80
N GLU A 132 -19.50 6.20 7.83
CA GLU A 132 -20.90 6.40 8.21
C GLU A 132 -21.07 7.48 9.28
N SER A 133 -19.99 7.85 9.97
CA SER A 133 -20.03 8.73 11.14
C SER A 133 -18.81 9.63 11.26
N ALA A 134 -18.93 10.67 12.08
CA ALA A 134 -17.80 11.53 12.45
C ALA A 134 -16.72 10.78 13.25
N GLU A 135 -17.09 9.74 13.98
CA GLU A 135 -16.16 8.86 14.69
C GLU A 135 -15.28 8.07 13.73
N ASP A 136 -15.81 7.66 12.58
CA ASP A 136 -15.05 6.96 11.54
C ASP A 136 -13.95 7.86 10.96
N GLU A 137 -14.27 9.13 10.66
CA GLU A 137 -13.26 10.10 10.24
C GLU A 137 -12.24 10.40 11.34
N MET A 138 -12.69 10.51 12.58
CA MET A 138 -11.78 10.69 13.70
C MET A 138 -10.84 9.48 13.85
N GLN A 139 -11.31 8.27 13.57
CA GLN A 139 -10.45 7.08 13.60
C GLN A 139 -9.38 7.13 12.51
N ARG A 140 -9.71 7.50 11.25
CA ARG A 140 -8.72 7.69 10.18
C ARG A 140 -7.67 8.75 10.55
N ARG A 141 -8.08 9.85 11.17
CA ARG A 141 -7.14 10.86 11.68
C ARG A 141 -6.25 10.35 12.81
N LYS A 142 -6.73 9.44 13.67
CA LYS A 142 -5.89 8.74 14.66
C LYS A 142 -4.88 7.83 13.99
N ASN A 143 -5.28 7.10 12.93
CA ASN A 143 -4.36 6.28 12.14
C ASN A 143 -3.26 7.15 11.52
N ALA A 144 -3.60 8.30 10.92
CA ALA A 144 -2.64 9.26 10.38
C ALA A 144 -1.65 9.76 11.43
N LYS A 145 -2.11 10.08 12.63
CA LYS A 145 -1.25 10.52 13.76
C LYS A 145 -0.31 9.42 14.23
N ALA A 146 -0.73 8.16 14.21
CA ALA A 146 0.14 7.03 14.55
C ALA A 146 1.29 6.89 13.53
N ILE A 147 0.99 7.01 12.22
CA ILE A 147 2.01 7.04 11.17
C ILE A 147 2.95 8.24 11.34
N ALA A 148 2.42 9.41 11.66
CA ALA A 148 3.22 10.61 11.88
C ALA A 148 4.16 10.48 13.09
N LYS A 149 3.74 9.80 14.14
CA LYS A 149 4.60 9.49 15.29
C LYS A 149 5.77 8.60 14.85
N LEU A 150 5.49 7.52 14.11
CA LEU A 150 6.51 6.66 13.54
C LEU A 150 7.49 7.44 12.65
N ALA A 151 6.98 8.34 11.78
CA ALA A 151 7.81 9.14 10.89
C ALA A 151 8.83 10.00 11.67
N LYS A 152 8.38 10.67 12.74
CA LYS A 152 9.26 11.47 13.61
C LYS A 152 10.30 10.64 14.36
N GLU A 153 9.94 9.43 14.81
CA GLU A 153 10.85 8.51 15.49
C GLU A 153 11.95 8.03 14.53
N ILE A 154 11.56 7.65 13.30
CA ILE A 154 12.50 7.22 12.27
C ILE A 154 13.39 8.37 11.80
N ASP A 155 12.83 9.55 11.56
CA ASP A 155 13.61 10.74 11.19
C ASP A 155 14.65 11.07 12.26
N LYS A 156 14.25 11.10 13.53
CA LYS A 156 15.19 11.35 14.64
C LYS A 156 16.31 10.32 14.73
N LYS A 157 16.05 9.05 14.40
CA LYS A 157 17.01 7.96 14.55
C LYS A 157 17.89 7.76 13.31
N HIS A 158 17.29 7.88 12.13
CA HIS A 158 17.94 7.53 10.86
C HIS A 158 18.14 8.72 9.91
N GLY A 159 17.45 9.84 10.12
CA GLY A 159 17.56 11.04 9.30
C GLY A 159 17.21 10.79 7.82
N CYS A 160 16.27 9.86 7.55
CA CYS A 160 15.93 9.45 6.19
C CYS A 160 14.47 9.79 5.85
N PRO A 161 14.14 9.94 4.55
CA PRO A 161 12.76 10.16 4.14
C PRO A 161 11.92 8.91 4.42
N MET A 162 10.62 9.12 4.68
CA MET A 162 9.64 8.04 4.78
C MET A 162 8.64 8.11 3.65
N ILE A 163 8.37 6.97 3.02
CA ILE A 163 7.33 6.81 2.01
C ILE A 163 6.24 5.93 2.60
N VAL A 164 5.02 6.44 2.67
CA VAL A 164 3.83 5.74 3.16
C VAL A 164 2.95 5.38 1.98
N CYS A 165 2.64 4.10 1.84
CA CYS A 165 1.85 3.54 0.77
C CYS A 165 0.61 2.87 1.36
N GLY A 166 -0.54 3.08 0.75
CA GLY A 166 -1.70 2.30 1.13
C GLY A 166 -3.04 2.96 0.95
N ASP A 167 -4.06 2.18 1.29
CA ASP A 167 -5.45 2.57 1.32
C ASP A 167 -5.75 3.35 2.61
N LEU A 168 -5.91 4.67 2.46
CA LEU A 168 -6.26 5.55 3.58
C LEU A 168 -7.77 5.61 3.83
N ASN A 169 -8.60 4.98 2.96
CA ASN A 169 -10.06 5.03 3.02
C ASN A 169 -10.61 6.47 3.19
N SER A 170 -9.87 7.47 2.69
CA SER A 170 -10.13 8.89 2.89
C SER A 170 -9.65 9.63 1.66
N GLY A 171 -10.55 10.30 0.97
CA GLY A 171 -10.19 11.22 -0.11
C GLY A 171 -9.85 12.60 0.41
N ASP A 172 -9.54 13.50 -0.51
CA ASP A 172 -9.52 14.94 -0.28
C ASP A 172 -10.95 15.38 0.04
N THR A 173 -11.15 15.96 1.21
CA THR A 173 -12.47 16.42 1.65
C THR A 173 -12.57 17.94 1.55
N GLU A 174 -13.72 18.45 1.12
CA GLU A 174 -13.97 19.90 1.05
C GLU A 174 -13.76 20.60 2.40
N GLN A 175 -13.97 19.87 3.51
CA GLN A 175 -13.76 20.39 4.86
C GLN A 175 -12.32 20.20 5.37
N GLY A 176 -11.46 19.48 4.65
CA GLY A 176 -10.08 19.21 5.07
C GLY A 176 -9.98 18.46 6.41
N ILE A 177 -10.86 17.50 6.66
CA ILE A 177 -10.97 16.78 7.95
C ILE A 177 -10.64 15.29 7.85
N GLY A 178 -10.39 14.78 6.65
CA GLY A 178 -10.11 13.36 6.41
C GLY A 178 -8.76 12.88 6.91
N GLY A 179 -8.53 11.57 6.87
CA GLY A 179 -7.24 10.96 7.20
C GLY A 179 -6.14 11.43 6.25
N TYR A 180 -6.43 11.56 4.96
CA TYR A 180 -5.53 12.13 3.96
C TYR A 180 -5.14 13.59 4.31
N ASP A 181 -6.14 14.44 4.59
CA ASP A 181 -5.91 15.83 4.99
C ASP A 181 -5.03 15.94 6.25
N GLU A 182 -5.22 15.06 7.22
CA GLU A 182 -4.40 15.02 8.44
C GLU A 182 -2.94 14.68 8.11
N MET A 183 -2.68 13.74 7.19
CA MET A 183 -1.32 13.43 6.73
C MET A 183 -0.66 14.66 6.10
N LEU A 184 -1.37 15.38 5.21
CA LEU A 184 -0.85 16.60 4.58
C LEU A 184 -0.56 17.70 5.61
N LYS A 185 -1.44 17.92 6.58
CA LYS A 185 -1.25 18.90 7.68
C LYS A 185 -0.03 18.60 8.54
N ILE A 186 0.30 17.34 8.73
CA ILE A 186 1.47 16.90 9.49
C ILE A 186 2.79 17.12 8.72
N GLY A 187 2.73 17.30 7.40
CA GLY A 187 3.88 17.62 6.56
C GLY A 187 4.22 16.56 5.52
N PHE A 188 3.40 15.52 5.37
CA PHE A 188 3.54 14.61 4.24
C PHE A 188 3.19 15.32 2.93
N LYS A 189 3.84 14.91 1.85
CA LYS A 189 3.55 15.36 0.49
C LYS A 189 3.02 14.19 -0.34
N ASP A 190 1.93 14.42 -1.05
CA ASP A 190 1.44 13.44 -2.02
C ASP A 190 2.40 13.41 -3.23
N VAL A 191 2.94 12.23 -3.53
CA VAL A 191 3.92 12.07 -4.60
C VAL A 191 3.35 12.39 -5.98
N ARG A 192 2.02 12.37 -6.16
CA ARG A 192 1.36 12.82 -7.39
C ARG A 192 1.67 14.27 -7.73
N PHE A 193 1.78 15.12 -6.70
CA PHE A 193 1.97 16.56 -6.90
C PHE A 193 3.43 17.02 -6.88
N ILE A 194 4.36 16.12 -6.54
CA ILE A 194 5.79 16.42 -6.48
C ILE A 194 6.63 15.64 -7.50
N SER A 195 6.02 14.71 -8.25
CA SER A 195 6.72 13.94 -9.27
C SER A 195 6.90 14.73 -10.57
N ASP A 196 8.06 14.53 -11.24
CA ASP A 196 8.37 15.13 -12.54
C ASP A 196 7.32 14.75 -13.60
N LYS A 197 6.79 13.52 -13.52
CA LYS A 197 5.67 13.02 -14.31
C LYS A 197 4.63 12.40 -13.39
N SER A 198 3.38 12.73 -13.60
CA SER A 198 2.29 12.25 -12.75
C SER A 198 1.03 11.96 -13.53
N ASP A 199 0.29 10.98 -13.04
CA ASP A 199 -1.03 10.59 -13.47
C ASP A 199 -2.03 10.88 -12.34
N ASN A 200 -3.16 11.53 -12.68
CA ASN A 200 -4.23 11.88 -11.75
C ASN A 200 -5.44 10.93 -11.86
N SER A 201 -5.25 9.72 -12.36
CA SER A 201 -6.31 8.72 -12.44
C SER A 201 -6.82 8.32 -11.06
N TYR A 202 -8.08 7.93 -11.00
CA TYR A 202 -8.67 7.34 -9.80
C TYR A 202 -8.03 5.99 -9.47
N THR A 203 -8.06 5.60 -8.20
CA THR A 203 -7.36 4.41 -7.70
C THR A 203 -8.29 3.25 -7.37
N CYS A 204 -9.57 3.52 -7.12
CA CYS A 204 -10.55 2.52 -6.68
C CYS A 204 -11.83 2.58 -7.52
N CYS A 205 -12.43 1.41 -7.72
CA CYS A 205 -13.73 1.23 -8.35
C CYS A 205 -14.79 0.99 -7.28
N THR A 206 -15.99 1.57 -7.46
CA THR A 206 -17.13 1.28 -6.55
C THR A 206 -17.75 -0.10 -6.80
N MET A 207 -17.49 -0.69 -7.97
CA MET A 207 -17.99 -2.02 -8.31
C MET A 207 -16.86 -3.05 -8.37
N TYR A 208 -17.09 -4.18 -7.74
CA TYR A 208 -16.15 -5.29 -7.68
C TYR A 208 -15.94 -5.92 -9.06
N PRO A 209 -14.74 -6.49 -9.32
CA PRO A 209 -14.51 -7.28 -10.51
C PRO A 209 -15.52 -8.45 -10.56
N ILE A 210 -16.30 -8.53 -11.63
CA ILE A 210 -17.28 -9.60 -11.85
C ILE A 210 -16.62 -10.67 -12.70
N TYR A 211 -16.77 -11.94 -12.28
CA TYR A 211 -16.31 -13.07 -13.04
C TYR A 211 -17.50 -13.78 -13.70
N GLU A 212 -17.63 -13.67 -15.02
CA GLU A 212 -18.66 -14.31 -15.79
C GLU A 212 -18.07 -15.10 -16.98
N ASN A 213 -18.61 -16.31 -17.21
CA ASN A 213 -18.24 -17.16 -18.36
C ASN A 213 -16.72 -17.37 -18.53
N GLY A 214 -15.99 -17.51 -17.43
CA GLY A 214 -14.55 -17.73 -17.46
C GLY A 214 -13.71 -16.48 -17.72
N LYS A 215 -14.30 -15.28 -17.65
CA LYS A 215 -13.61 -14.00 -17.83
C LYS A 215 -14.00 -13.01 -16.75
N TYR A 216 -13.03 -12.16 -16.36
CA TYR A 216 -13.33 -11.00 -15.54
C TYR A 216 -14.00 -9.93 -16.38
N ILE A 217 -15.19 -9.52 -15.98
CA ILE A 217 -15.91 -8.40 -16.54
C ILE A 217 -15.81 -7.26 -15.54
N ASN A 218 -15.02 -6.27 -15.85
CA ASN A 218 -15.00 -5.04 -15.07
C ASN A 218 -16.10 -4.14 -15.54
N GLY A 219 -17.10 -3.99 -14.70
CA GLY A 219 -18.27 -3.18 -15.02
C GLY A 219 -17.99 -1.69 -15.06
N GLU A 220 -17.05 -1.18 -14.26
CA GLU A 220 -16.83 0.26 -14.11
C GLU A 220 -15.35 0.65 -14.16
N GLN A 221 -15.12 1.88 -14.63
CA GLN A 221 -13.84 2.54 -14.47
C GLN A 221 -13.66 3.00 -13.02
N PRO A 222 -12.44 3.10 -12.52
CA PRO A 222 -12.17 3.67 -11.21
C PRO A 222 -12.76 5.09 -11.13
N ASN A 223 -13.36 5.41 -10.00
CA ASN A 223 -14.09 6.66 -9.78
C ASN A 223 -13.81 7.30 -8.42
N GLN A 224 -12.93 6.72 -7.62
CA GLN A 224 -12.49 7.23 -6.33
C GLN A 224 -10.97 7.23 -6.21
N THR A 225 -10.44 8.15 -5.42
CA THR A 225 -9.05 8.16 -4.99
C THR A 225 -9.02 8.03 -3.48
N ILE A 226 -8.63 6.87 -3.00
CA ILE A 226 -8.51 6.54 -1.57
C ILE A 226 -7.17 5.84 -1.24
N ASP A 227 -6.42 5.46 -2.28
CA ASP A 227 -5.08 4.90 -2.17
C ASP A 227 -4.05 5.97 -2.50
N TYR A 228 -2.98 6.02 -1.71
CA TYR A 228 -1.98 7.09 -1.80
C TYR A 228 -0.57 6.57 -1.58
N ILE A 229 0.38 7.27 -2.19
CA ILE A 229 1.78 7.23 -1.83
C ILE A 229 2.16 8.63 -1.35
N LEU A 230 2.54 8.74 -0.08
CA LEU A 230 2.86 10.01 0.59
C LEU A 230 4.31 9.99 1.08
N ALA A 231 5.02 11.11 0.97
CA ALA A 231 6.40 11.25 1.39
C ALA A 231 6.56 12.27 2.53
N TYR A 232 7.22 11.87 3.61
CA TYR A 232 7.71 12.73 4.69
C TYR A 232 9.19 13.01 4.46
N ASN A 233 9.66 14.24 4.73
CA ASN A 233 11.00 14.73 4.33
C ASN A 233 11.23 14.55 2.82
N ALA A 234 10.22 14.94 2.03
CA ALA A 234 10.19 14.73 0.59
C ALA A 234 11.32 15.44 -0.17
N GLU A 235 11.95 16.45 0.42
CA GLU A 235 13.12 17.16 -0.11
C GLU A 235 14.37 16.27 -0.22
N GLN A 236 14.38 15.12 0.47
CA GLN A 236 15.44 14.11 0.36
C GLN A 236 15.19 13.11 -0.79
N LEU A 237 14.11 13.30 -1.53
CA LEU A 237 13.72 12.46 -2.66
C LEU A 237 13.71 13.27 -3.95
N LYS A 238 14.18 12.65 -5.03
CA LYS A 238 13.84 13.07 -6.38
C LYS A 238 12.68 12.20 -6.87
N ALA A 239 11.46 12.71 -6.77
CA ALA A 239 10.25 12.06 -7.26
C ALA A 239 10.23 12.14 -8.80
N LYS A 240 10.39 10.99 -9.48
CA LYS A 240 10.53 10.93 -10.94
C LYS A 240 9.19 10.76 -11.64
N GLU A 241 8.43 9.79 -11.20
CA GLU A 241 7.22 9.40 -11.90
C GLU A 241 6.25 8.70 -10.93
N PHE A 242 4.99 9.11 -10.99
CA PHE A 242 3.88 8.45 -10.33
C PHE A 242 2.82 8.12 -11.37
N PHE A 243 2.27 6.92 -11.35
CA PHE A 243 1.12 6.56 -12.18
C PHE A 243 0.27 5.47 -11.55
N VAL A 244 -1.00 5.47 -11.91
CA VAL A 244 -1.97 4.42 -11.60
C VAL A 244 -1.96 3.41 -12.75
N LEU A 245 -1.65 2.15 -12.47
CA LEU A 245 -1.60 1.11 -13.49
C LEU A 245 -3.01 0.66 -13.87
N ASN A 246 -3.65 1.39 -14.80
CA ASN A 246 -4.99 1.12 -15.27
C ASN A 246 -4.99 0.29 -16.57
N THR A 247 -4.96 -1.03 -16.44
CA THR A 247 -4.99 -2.01 -17.51
C THR A 247 -6.12 -3.01 -17.30
N GLU A 248 -6.49 -3.80 -18.30
CA GLU A 248 -7.43 -4.92 -18.10
C GLU A 248 -6.95 -5.88 -17.00
N LYS A 249 -5.64 -6.17 -16.98
CA LYS A 249 -5.03 -7.06 -15.99
C LYS A 249 -5.16 -6.50 -14.57
N SER A 250 -4.87 -5.22 -14.36
CA SER A 250 -4.98 -4.59 -13.04
C SER A 250 -6.43 -4.50 -12.57
N ARG A 251 -7.35 -4.09 -13.43
CA ARG A 251 -8.79 -4.08 -13.12
C ARG A 251 -9.36 -5.47 -12.82
N ALA A 252 -8.82 -6.53 -13.46
CA ALA A 252 -9.22 -7.90 -13.17
C ALA A 252 -8.60 -8.44 -11.86
N SER A 253 -7.59 -7.79 -11.31
CA SER A 253 -6.87 -8.26 -10.12
C SER A 253 -7.46 -7.79 -8.81
N SER A 254 -8.10 -6.61 -8.76
CA SER A 254 -8.72 -6.02 -7.58
C SER A 254 -9.71 -4.92 -7.99
N ASP A 255 -10.57 -4.48 -7.07
CA ASP A 255 -11.34 -3.25 -7.15
C ASP A 255 -10.47 -1.99 -6.94
N HIS A 256 -9.24 -2.15 -6.45
CA HIS A 256 -8.22 -1.11 -6.39
C HIS A 256 -7.13 -1.34 -7.44
N LEU A 257 -6.68 -0.25 -8.07
CA LEU A 257 -5.62 -0.26 -9.06
C LEU A 257 -4.25 -0.09 -8.41
N PRO A 258 -3.20 -0.76 -8.95
CA PRO A 258 -1.85 -0.57 -8.44
C PRO A 258 -1.35 0.86 -8.63
N LEU A 259 -0.71 1.40 -7.61
CA LEU A 259 0.06 2.64 -7.66
C LEU A 259 1.53 2.31 -7.87
N ILE A 260 2.17 3.02 -8.79
CA ILE A 260 3.59 2.85 -9.09
C ILE A 260 4.30 4.18 -8.88
N PHE A 261 5.36 4.16 -8.08
CA PHE A 261 6.18 5.34 -7.80
C PHE A 261 7.66 5.08 -8.04
N ASN A 262 8.26 5.87 -8.94
CA ASN A 262 9.68 5.85 -9.26
C ASN A 262 10.37 7.05 -8.63
N PHE A 263 11.47 6.83 -7.89
CA PHE A 263 12.22 7.87 -7.18
C PHE A 263 13.71 7.54 -7.03
N GLU A 264 14.49 8.56 -6.71
CA GLU A 264 15.89 8.46 -6.31
C GLU A 264 16.08 9.14 -4.95
N LEU A 265 17.05 8.67 -4.16
CA LEU A 265 17.47 9.34 -2.92
C LEU A 265 18.52 10.43 -3.25
N ILE A 266 18.28 11.65 -2.75
CA ILE A 266 19.18 12.80 -2.95
C ILE A 266 20.34 12.77 -1.95
#